data_de7423da6bc813afadac85877d4ab041
#
_entry.id   de7423da6bc813afadac85877d4ab041
#
_cell.length_a   1.000
_cell.length_b   1.000
_cell.length_c   1.000
_cell.angle_alpha   90.00
_cell.angle_beta   90.00
_cell.angle_gamma   90.00
#
_symmetry.space_group_name_H-M   'P 1'
#
loop_
_entity.id
_entity.type
_entity.pdbx_description
1 polymer ?
#
loop_
_entity_poly.entity_id
_entity_poly.type
_entity_poly.pdbx_seq_one_letter_code
_entity_poly.pdbx_strand_id
1 'polypeptide(L)'
;MVPASGPAQNLPRMPIVVPEMTAPSNDLKMSTENIEESTVAPDNEVWDTEMQLVSSLAKLQELEAMIHQLRTLLPVRLLEPLMSTANPRTAAGGQGVPTPQTLFEQLKKCAESGVREVADFQSLWRSPEMKAVWNRVDTQIKNNGGQLLQPTGMWEEDYDVLLEGLVKEEQVKQQERLNAEEEAERSKIQATEGGWRAIVDSFVQKNVPGMRVQMSKTEASILVALVKAGLVFKVHTVEGLESHGVPDWRIASKAAAGQTVTKLEGAVMQCLNSRPRQWDLLHLLDMISSYSDIKQTPCLKCSKMTDSAAQLPTLRKPRSVPSNEGQSTTVWEAYHPSCVAE
;
A
#
# COMPACT_ATOMS: atom_id res chain seq x y z
N MET A 1 -65.44 54.92 24.24
CA MET A 1 -66.03 53.89 23.34
C MET A 1 -64.96 52.88 23.07
N VAL A 2 -65.06 51.75 23.72
CA VAL A 2 -64.13 50.60 23.61
C VAL A 2 -64.82 49.58 22.72
N PRO A 3 -64.20 49.01 21.69
CA PRO A 3 -64.78 47.86 21.03
C PRO A 3 -64.09 46.55 21.54
N ALA A 4 -64.96 45.57 21.69
CA ALA A 4 -64.90 44.27 22.28
C ALA A 4 -63.83 43.33 21.72
N SER A 5 -63.32 42.52 22.65
CA SER A 5 -62.51 41.33 22.44
C SER A 5 -63.30 40.22 21.78
N GLY A 6 -62.87 39.73 20.63
CA GLY A 6 -63.36 38.49 20.01
C GLY A 6 -62.64 37.24 20.54
N PRO A 7 -63.29 36.08 20.54
CA PRO A 7 -62.76 34.89 21.18
C PRO A 7 -61.69 34.15 20.33
N ALA A 8 -60.66 33.65 21.01
CA ALA A 8 -59.61 32.83 20.47
C ALA A 8 -60.16 31.45 20.00
N GLN A 9 -59.96 31.17 18.71
CA GLN A 9 -60.24 29.85 18.15
C GLN A 9 -59.16 28.85 18.52
N ASN A 10 -59.54 27.84 19.28
CA ASN A 10 -58.75 26.64 19.57
C ASN A 10 -58.59 25.81 18.30
N LEU A 11 -57.38 25.73 17.79
CA LEU A 11 -56.96 24.76 16.76
C LEU A 11 -56.67 23.42 17.43
N PRO A 12 -57.16 22.29 16.90
CA PRO A 12 -56.88 20.98 17.44
C PRO A 12 -55.42 20.58 17.25
N ARG A 13 -54.79 20.20 18.36
CA ARG A 13 -53.46 19.54 18.35
C ARG A 13 -53.59 18.18 17.69
N MET A 14 -52.93 17.99 16.55
CA MET A 14 -52.67 16.64 16.01
C MET A 14 -51.64 15.91 16.83
N PRO A 15 -51.86 14.62 17.17
CA PRO A 15 -50.86 13.82 17.87
C PRO A 15 -49.73 13.48 16.87
N ILE A 16 -48.50 13.75 17.31
CA ILE A 16 -47.28 13.29 16.63
C ILE A 16 -47.15 11.79 16.89
N VAL A 17 -47.42 10.99 15.91
CA VAL A 17 -47.16 9.55 15.92
C VAL A 17 -45.66 9.36 15.70
N VAL A 18 -44.95 9.01 16.77
CA VAL A 18 -43.56 8.53 16.69
C VAL A 18 -43.61 7.06 16.28
N PRO A 19 -43.01 6.62 15.21
CA PRO A 19 -42.93 5.21 14.88
C PRO A 19 -41.97 4.50 15.85
N GLU A 20 -42.51 3.64 16.66
CA GLU A 20 -41.82 2.70 17.53
C GLU A 20 -41.14 1.65 16.63
N MET A 21 -39.81 1.73 16.52
CA MET A 21 -39.03 0.72 15.83
C MET A 21 -38.88 -0.52 16.74
N THR A 22 -39.78 -1.47 16.55
CA THR A 22 -39.64 -2.82 17.09
C THR A 22 -38.48 -3.53 16.42
N ALA A 23 -37.48 -3.91 17.24
CA ALA A 23 -36.42 -4.80 16.86
C ALA A 23 -36.95 -6.23 16.61
N PRO A 24 -36.53 -6.93 15.59
CA PRO A 24 -36.86 -8.35 15.42
C PRO A 24 -35.99 -9.18 16.37
N SER A 25 -36.61 -9.84 17.32
CA SER A 25 -36.04 -10.94 18.08
C SER A 25 -35.89 -12.16 17.20
N ASN A 26 -34.65 -12.52 16.87
CA ASN A 26 -34.35 -13.82 16.27
C ASN A 26 -33.76 -14.72 17.36
N ASP A 27 -34.63 -15.51 17.98
CA ASP A 27 -34.23 -16.71 18.70
C ASP A 27 -33.79 -17.78 17.71
N LEU A 28 -32.48 -17.92 17.51
CA LEU A 28 -31.88 -19.10 16.91
C LEU A 28 -30.98 -19.76 17.97
N LYS A 29 -31.57 -20.78 18.62
CA LYS A 29 -30.81 -21.78 19.36
C LYS A 29 -29.87 -22.48 18.39
N MET A 30 -28.56 -22.24 18.53
CA MET A 30 -27.53 -23.09 17.97
C MET A 30 -26.63 -23.64 19.06
N SER A 31 -26.43 -24.94 18.95
CA SER A 31 -25.70 -25.82 19.84
C SER A 31 -24.31 -25.30 20.18
N THR A 32 -24.02 -25.33 21.45
CA THR A 32 -22.69 -25.17 22.05
C THR A 32 -21.78 -26.33 21.63
N GLU A 33 -20.91 -26.08 20.68
CA GLU A 33 -19.65 -26.81 20.58
C GLU A 33 -18.56 -25.92 21.17
N ASN A 34 -17.92 -26.43 22.19
CA ASN A 34 -16.78 -25.84 22.89
C ASN A 34 -15.60 -25.72 21.90
N ILE A 35 -15.43 -24.52 21.38
CA ILE A 35 -14.13 -24.08 20.86
C ILE A 35 -13.54 -23.24 22.01
N GLU A 36 -12.49 -23.75 22.64
CA GLU A 36 -11.64 -22.98 23.53
C GLU A 36 -11.07 -21.81 22.73
N GLU A 37 -11.79 -20.70 22.74
CA GLU A 37 -11.36 -19.43 22.25
C GLU A 37 -10.28 -18.94 23.22
N SER A 38 -9.03 -19.20 22.83
CA SER A 38 -7.86 -18.58 23.42
C SER A 38 -8.09 -17.07 23.37
N THR A 39 -8.56 -16.50 24.46
CA THR A 39 -8.63 -15.06 24.69
C THR A 39 -7.20 -14.53 24.73
N VAL A 40 -6.67 -14.23 23.53
CA VAL A 40 -5.55 -13.34 23.38
C VAL A 40 -6.04 -11.99 23.94
N ALA A 41 -5.51 -11.62 25.08
CA ALA A 41 -5.71 -10.30 25.64
C ALA A 41 -5.39 -9.27 24.55
N PRO A 42 -6.22 -8.25 24.31
CA PRO A 42 -5.92 -7.24 23.31
C PRO A 42 -4.62 -6.56 23.73
N ASP A 43 -3.62 -6.70 22.88
CA ASP A 43 -2.29 -6.17 23.03
C ASP A 43 -2.30 -4.71 23.46
N ASN A 44 -1.99 -4.48 24.74
CA ASN A 44 -1.75 -3.16 25.30
C ASN A 44 -0.40 -2.58 24.79
N GLU A 45 0.36 -3.36 24.05
CA GLU A 45 1.69 -3.01 23.54
C GLU A 45 1.68 -2.09 22.31
N VAL A 46 0.54 -1.96 21.63
CA VAL A 46 0.44 -1.29 20.33
C VAL A 46 0.42 0.24 20.45
N TRP A 47 0.17 0.80 21.63
CA TRP A 47 0.00 2.25 21.84
C TRP A 47 1.22 3.00 22.35
N ASP A 48 2.37 2.34 22.49
CA ASP A 48 3.59 2.94 23.03
C ASP A 48 4.48 3.57 21.97
N THR A 49 4.12 3.47 20.69
CA THR A 49 4.87 4.11 19.61
C THR A 49 4.35 5.53 19.36
N GLU A 50 5.28 6.50 19.30
CA GLU A 50 5.00 7.90 18.99
C GLU A 50 4.17 8.04 17.70
N MET A 51 4.50 7.28 16.65
CA MET A 51 3.78 7.27 15.39
C MET A 51 2.29 6.92 15.55
N GLN A 52 1.94 5.97 16.41
CA GLN A 52 0.55 5.61 16.65
C GLN A 52 -0.22 6.68 17.42
N LEU A 53 0.43 7.30 18.41
CA LEU A 53 -0.18 8.41 19.14
C LEU A 53 -0.44 9.59 18.20
N VAL A 54 0.55 9.98 17.40
CA VAL A 54 0.42 11.07 16.42
C VAL A 54 -0.63 10.73 15.36
N SER A 55 -0.65 9.50 14.83
CA SER A 55 -1.68 9.06 13.89
C SER A 55 -3.09 9.13 14.49
N SER A 56 -3.24 8.79 15.77
CA SER A 56 -4.53 8.89 16.47
C SER A 56 -4.98 10.34 16.66
N LEU A 57 -4.03 11.24 16.98
CA LEU A 57 -4.29 12.66 17.13
C LEU A 57 -4.64 13.31 15.78
N ALA A 58 -3.94 12.96 14.71
CA ALA A 58 -4.27 13.41 13.34
C ALA A 58 -5.71 13.04 12.96
N LYS A 59 -6.13 11.80 13.21
CA LYS A 59 -7.51 11.36 12.95
C LYS A 59 -8.55 12.09 13.80
N LEU A 60 -8.21 12.43 15.04
CA LEU A 60 -9.11 13.23 15.88
C LEU A 60 -9.24 14.67 15.36
N GLN A 61 -8.15 15.28 14.87
CA GLN A 61 -8.19 16.59 14.20
C GLN A 61 -9.03 16.54 12.92
N GLU A 62 -8.87 15.50 12.10
CA GLU A 62 -9.70 15.29 10.90
C GLU A 62 -11.19 15.20 11.26
N LEU A 63 -11.53 14.43 12.30
CA LEU A 63 -12.90 14.31 12.81
C LEU A 63 -13.45 15.65 13.26
N GLU A 64 -12.67 16.44 14.00
CA GLU A 64 -13.08 17.78 14.44
C GLU A 64 -13.33 18.72 13.25
N ALA A 65 -12.43 18.72 12.27
CA ALA A 65 -12.61 19.50 11.04
C ALA A 65 -13.90 19.11 10.31
N MET A 66 -14.19 17.80 10.19
CA MET A 66 -15.46 17.31 9.63
C MET A 66 -16.68 17.78 10.43
N ILE A 67 -16.62 17.77 11.77
CA ILE A 67 -17.72 18.27 12.63
C ILE A 67 -17.95 19.77 12.37
N HIS A 68 -16.88 20.55 12.27
CA HIS A 68 -17.00 21.97 11.95
C HIS A 68 -17.61 22.19 10.56
N GLN A 69 -17.21 21.41 9.57
CA GLN A 69 -17.77 21.47 8.22
C GLN A 69 -19.27 21.10 8.20
N LEU A 70 -19.66 20.01 8.89
CA LEU A 70 -21.04 19.58 8.99
C LEU A 70 -21.94 20.60 9.72
N ARG A 71 -21.41 21.31 10.74
CA ARG A 71 -22.14 22.39 11.43
C ARG A 71 -22.54 23.52 10.50
N THR A 72 -21.78 23.79 9.43
CA THR A 72 -22.08 24.84 8.45
C THR A 72 -23.08 24.39 7.38
N LEU A 73 -23.32 23.08 7.24
CA LEU A 73 -24.13 22.51 6.18
C LEU A 73 -25.56 23.09 6.17
N LEU A 74 -26.26 23.01 7.30
CA LEU A 74 -27.62 23.48 7.38
C LEU A 74 -27.73 25.01 7.33
N PRO A 75 -27.06 25.79 8.18
CA PRO A 75 -27.24 27.24 8.21
C PRO A 75 -26.72 27.95 6.95
N VAL A 76 -25.48 27.62 6.55
CA VAL A 76 -24.79 28.38 5.50
C VAL A 76 -25.12 27.85 4.10
N ARG A 77 -25.04 26.52 3.92
CA ARG A 77 -25.14 25.93 2.59
C ARG A 77 -26.56 25.69 2.12
N LEU A 78 -27.51 25.41 3.04
CA LEU A 78 -28.90 25.10 2.71
C LEU A 78 -29.84 26.25 3.01
N LEU A 79 -29.74 26.94 4.15
CA LEU A 79 -30.68 27.97 4.55
C LEU A 79 -30.30 29.35 4.02
N GLU A 80 -29.03 29.73 4.01
CA GLU A 80 -28.62 31.08 3.55
C GLU A 80 -28.99 31.36 2.09
N PRO A 81 -28.86 30.44 1.12
CA PRO A 81 -29.33 30.68 -0.26
C PRO A 81 -30.85 30.95 -0.36
N LEU A 82 -31.65 30.39 0.56
CA LEU A 82 -33.09 30.59 0.61
C LEU A 82 -33.48 31.97 1.18
N MET A 83 -32.62 32.54 2.02
CA MET A 83 -32.84 33.84 2.65
C MET A 83 -32.99 34.97 1.61
N SER A 84 -32.20 34.91 0.55
CA SER A 84 -32.27 35.89 -0.57
C SER A 84 -33.60 35.86 -1.28
N THR A 85 -34.26 34.72 -1.34
CA THR A 85 -35.59 34.54 -1.95
C THR A 85 -36.70 34.97 -1.00
N ALA A 86 -36.55 34.71 0.30
CA ALA A 86 -37.54 35.08 1.33
C ALA A 86 -37.55 36.59 1.65
N ASN A 87 -36.42 37.27 1.52
CA ASN A 87 -36.30 38.70 1.81
C ASN A 87 -35.50 39.44 0.73
N PRO A 88 -36.14 39.81 -0.41
CA PRO A 88 -35.47 40.43 -1.55
C PRO A 88 -34.85 41.80 -1.23
N ARG A 89 -35.24 42.46 -0.12
CA ARG A 89 -34.67 43.74 0.31
C ARG A 89 -33.26 43.63 0.86
N THR A 90 -32.85 42.48 1.33
CA THR A 90 -31.44 42.22 1.81
C THR A 90 -30.49 41.90 0.67
N ALA A 91 -31.00 41.59 -0.53
CA ALA A 91 -30.21 41.35 -1.74
C ALA A 91 -29.72 42.64 -2.45
N ALA A 92 -29.77 43.80 -1.76
CA ALA A 92 -29.41 45.09 -2.31
C ALA A 92 -27.93 45.31 -2.64
N GLY A 93 -27.12 44.27 -2.67
CA GLY A 93 -25.68 44.31 -3.02
C GLY A 93 -25.37 43.98 -4.50
N GLY A 94 -26.33 44.15 -5.43
CA GLY A 94 -26.01 44.08 -6.86
C GLY A 94 -25.87 42.69 -7.50
N GLN A 95 -26.02 41.61 -6.77
CA GLN A 95 -26.19 40.28 -7.36
C GLN A 95 -27.70 40.03 -7.57
N GLY A 96 -28.10 39.83 -8.81
CA GLY A 96 -29.49 39.56 -9.17
C GLY A 96 -30.02 38.31 -8.43
N VAL A 97 -31.29 38.34 -8.03
CA VAL A 97 -31.95 37.19 -7.38
C VAL A 97 -31.76 35.95 -8.27
N PRO A 98 -31.21 34.86 -7.75
CA PRO A 98 -31.00 33.64 -8.54
C PRO A 98 -32.32 33.15 -9.12
N THR A 99 -32.30 32.67 -10.36
CA THR A 99 -33.48 32.07 -10.95
C THR A 99 -33.90 30.83 -10.13
N PRO A 100 -35.21 30.50 -10.06
CA PRO A 100 -35.66 29.33 -9.30
C PRO A 100 -34.93 28.05 -9.69
N GLN A 101 -34.52 27.94 -10.94
CA GLN A 101 -33.80 26.76 -11.46
C GLN A 101 -32.36 26.70 -10.98
N THR A 102 -31.65 27.84 -11.01
CA THR A 102 -30.26 27.90 -10.47
C THR A 102 -30.23 27.69 -8.97
N LEU A 103 -31.23 28.20 -8.24
CA LEU A 103 -31.34 27.95 -6.80
C LEU A 103 -31.59 26.46 -6.50
N PHE A 104 -32.48 25.82 -7.24
CA PHE A 104 -32.77 24.40 -7.10
C PHE A 104 -31.52 23.56 -7.35
N GLU A 105 -30.76 23.84 -8.42
CA GLU A 105 -29.53 23.12 -8.73
C GLU A 105 -28.46 23.32 -7.66
N GLN A 106 -28.31 24.54 -7.13
CA GLN A 106 -27.40 24.81 -6.00
C GLN A 106 -27.79 24.05 -4.76
N LEU A 107 -29.04 24.06 -4.36
CA LEU A 107 -29.52 23.36 -3.18
C LEU A 107 -29.38 21.84 -3.33
N LYS A 108 -29.69 21.31 -4.51
CA LYS A 108 -29.51 19.91 -4.84
C LYS A 108 -28.03 19.49 -4.69
N LYS A 109 -27.12 20.26 -5.30
CA LYS A 109 -25.67 20.01 -5.19
C LYS A 109 -25.18 20.08 -3.75
N CYS A 110 -25.64 21.06 -2.97
CA CYS A 110 -25.29 21.20 -1.56
C CYS A 110 -25.83 20.02 -0.72
N ALA A 111 -27.06 19.57 -0.99
CA ALA A 111 -27.64 18.42 -0.29
C ALA A 111 -26.90 17.12 -0.64
N GLU A 112 -26.60 16.89 -1.92
CA GLU A 112 -25.83 15.71 -2.35
C GLU A 112 -24.39 15.71 -1.79
N SER A 113 -23.75 16.88 -1.69
CA SER A 113 -22.45 17.02 -1.03
C SER A 113 -22.58 16.73 0.46
N GLY A 114 -23.59 17.28 1.12
CA GLY A 114 -23.82 17.06 2.54
C GLY A 114 -24.08 15.60 2.90
N VAL A 115 -24.82 14.86 2.07
CA VAL A 115 -25.04 13.42 2.28
C VAL A 115 -23.72 12.66 2.20
N ARG A 116 -22.84 13.00 1.25
CA ARG A 116 -21.51 12.38 1.14
C ARG A 116 -20.65 12.71 2.36
N GLU A 117 -20.59 13.97 2.76
CA GLU A 117 -19.82 14.41 3.93
C GLU A 117 -20.29 13.71 5.22
N VAL A 118 -21.59 13.49 5.39
CA VAL A 118 -22.13 12.71 6.51
C VAL A 118 -21.73 11.25 6.41
N ALA A 119 -21.74 10.66 5.21
CA ALA A 119 -21.33 9.28 4.99
C ALA A 119 -19.82 9.09 5.29
N ASP A 120 -18.98 10.03 4.83
CA ASP A 120 -17.54 10.02 5.08
C ASP A 120 -17.24 10.14 6.60
N PHE A 121 -17.92 11.07 7.29
CA PHE A 121 -17.83 11.18 8.75
C PHE A 121 -18.22 9.89 9.45
N GLN A 122 -19.34 9.26 9.05
CA GLN A 122 -19.78 8.00 9.66
C GLN A 122 -18.79 6.86 9.39
N SER A 123 -18.19 6.83 8.21
CA SER A 123 -17.17 5.85 7.84
C SER A 123 -15.94 5.98 8.72
N LEU A 124 -15.41 7.20 8.86
CA LEU A 124 -14.26 7.48 9.72
C LEU A 124 -14.58 7.18 11.20
N TRP A 125 -15.72 7.67 11.72
CA TRP A 125 -16.16 7.42 13.09
C TRP A 125 -16.25 5.94 13.45
N ARG A 126 -16.69 5.09 12.50
CA ARG A 126 -16.88 3.64 12.69
C ARG A 126 -15.67 2.82 12.28
N SER A 127 -14.60 3.44 11.81
CA SER A 127 -13.39 2.73 11.39
C SER A 127 -12.81 1.90 12.55
N PRO A 128 -12.14 0.79 12.27
CA PRO A 128 -11.52 -0.04 13.30
C PRO A 128 -10.48 0.73 14.11
N GLU A 129 -9.78 1.66 13.45
CA GLU A 129 -8.76 2.51 14.07
C GLU A 129 -9.39 3.49 15.07
N MET A 130 -10.50 4.15 14.69
CA MET A 130 -11.22 5.02 15.62
C MET A 130 -11.85 4.24 16.78
N LYS A 131 -12.30 3.02 16.56
CA LYS A 131 -12.77 2.15 17.67
C LYS A 131 -11.65 1.86 18.66
N ALA A 132 -10.43 1.63 18.19
CA ALA A 132 -9.26 1.44 19.07
C ALA A 132 -8.99 2.71 19.90
N VAL A 133 -9.08 3.91 19.29
CA VAL A 133 -8.95 5.20 20.00
C VAL A 133 -10.03 5.33 21.08
N TRP A 134 -11.30 5.08 20.75
CA TRP A 134 -12.41 5.14 21.71
C TRP A 134 -12.24 4.16 22.87
N ASN A 135 -11.84 2.92 22.58
CA ASN A 135 -11.59 1.91 23.63
C ASN A 135 -10.46 2.36 24.58
N ARG A 136 -9.40 2.98 24.05
CA ARG A 136 -8.32 3.53 24.88
C ARG A 136 -8.84 4.68 25.76
N VAL A 137 -9.57 5.62 25.18
CA VAL A 137 -10.17 6.75 25.92
C VAL A 137 -11.06 6.23 27.02
N ASP A 138 -11.96 5.28 26.74
CA ASP A 138 -12.85 4.67 27.73
C ASP A 138 -12.08 3.97 28.85
N THR A 139 -10.99 3.29 28.51
CA THR A 139 -10.13 2.64 29.50
C THR A 139 -9.45 3.66 30.39
N GLN A 140 -8.91 4.75 29.81
CA GLN A 140 -8.29 5.82 30.58
C GLN A 140 -9.30 6.54 31.48
N ILE A 141 -10.52 6.80 31.01
CA ILE A 141 -11.59 7.38 31.82
C ILE A 141 -11.90 6.49 33.03
N LYS A 142 -12.03 5.17 32.81
CA LYS A 142 -12.28 4.20 33.88
C LYS A 142 -11.13 4.18 34.88
N ASN A 143 -9.90 4.18 34.42
CA ASN A 143 -8.71 4.17 35.29
C ASN A 143 -8.55 5.47 36.09
N ASN A 144 -9.02 6.60 35.56
CA ASN A 144 -8.98 7.91 36.21
C ASN A 144 -10.23 8.20 37.08
N GLY A 145 -11.01 7.18 37.44
CA GLY A 145 -12.20 7.34 38.32
C GLY A 145 -13.34 8.13 37.64
N GLY A 146 -13.44 8.10 36.32
CA GLY A 146 -14.48 8.79 35.55
C GLY A 146 -14.18 10.25 35.22
N GLN A 147 -13.03 10.75 35.62
CA GLN A 147 -12.62 12.12 35.29
C GLN A 147 -11.82 12.16 33.98
N LEU A 148 -12.31 12.97 33.03
CA LEU A 148 -11.51 13.39 31.88
C LEU A 148 -10.62 14.54 32.30
N LEU A 149 -9.31 14.41 32.05
CA LEU A 149 -8.41 15.56 32.07
C LEU A 149 -8.88 16.50 30.96
N GLN A 150 -9.36 17.69 31.35
CA GLN A 150 -9.73 18.68 30.34
C GLN A 150 -8.46 19.17 29.66
N PRO A 151 -8.38 19.05 28.32
CA PRO A 151 -7.28 19.67 27.60
C PRO A 151 -7.36 21.18 27.79
N THR A 152 -6.22 21.78 28.09
CA THR A 152 -6.10 23.20 28.40
C THR A 152 -6.07 24.10 27.16
N GLY A 153 -6.16 23.55 25.97
CA GLY A 153 -6.01 24.35 24.76
C GLY A 153 -6.62 23.71 23.52
N MET A 154 -6.62 24.49 22.46
CA MET A 154 -6.83 24.01 21.10
C MET A 154 -5.61 23.19 20.68
N TRP A 155 -5.72 22.51 19.53
CA TRP A 155 -4.58 21.82 18.94
C TRP A 155 -3.43 22.83 18.75
N GLU A 156 -2.29 22.53 19.37
CA GLU A 156 -1.11 23.40 19.28
C GLU A 156 -0.31 23.14 18.02
N GLU A 157 -0.47 21.93 17.44
CA GLU A 157 0.27 21.46 16.28
C GLU A 157 -0.66 20.84 15.24
N ASP A 158 -0.20 20.84 14.00
CA ASP A 158 -0.80 20.10 12.90
C ASP A 158 -0.23 18.66 12.91
N TYR A 159 -1.01 17.73 13.42
CA TYR A 159 -0.58 16.34 13.58
C TYR A 159 -0.47 15.59 12.27
N ASP A 160 -1.12 16.02 11.18
CA ASP A 160 -0.95 15.44 9.86
C ASP A 160 0.47 15.72 9.33
N VAL A 161 0.95 16.94 9.50
CA VAL A 161 2.32 17.33 9.12
C VAL A 161 3.36 16.58 9.95
N LEU A 162 3.11 16.44 11.25
CA LEU A 162 4.00 15.71 12.16
C LEU A 162 4.04 14.22 11.78
N LEU A 163 2.89 13.62 11.50
CA LEU A 163 2.79 12.21 11.06
C LEU A 163 3.56 11.98 9.75
N GLU A 164 3.41 12.87 8.77
CA GLU A 164 4.15 12.81 7.51
C GLU A 164 5.66 12.86 7.74
N GLY A 165 6.11 13.69 8.67
CA GLY A 165 7.51 13.77 9.09
C GLY A 165 8.02 12.45 9.68
N LEU A 166 7.29 11.86 10.62
CA LEU A 166 7.64 10.59 11.26
C LEU A 166 7.66 9.42 10.26
N VAL A 167 6.70 9.38 9.34
CA VAL A 167 6.66 8.35 8.28
C VAL A 167 7.88 8.45 7.37
N LYS A 168 8.27 9.67 6.98
CA LYS A 168 9.47 9.90 6.17
C LYS A 168 10.74 9.49 6.92
N GLU A 169 10.86 9.83 8.19
CA GLU A 169 11.99 9.45 9.02
C GLU A 169 12.12 7.92 9.17
N GLU A 170 11.01 7.23 9.39
CA GLU A 170 11.01 5.77 9.47
C GLU A 170 11.37 5.12 8.13
N GLN A 171 10.88 5.68 7.01
CA GLN A 171 11.28 5.22 5.67
C GLN A 171 12.78 5.37 5.43
N VAL A 172 13.37 6.51 5.84
CA VAL A 172 14.81 6.73 5.73
C VAL A 172 15.58 5.72 6.59
N LYS A 173 15.19 5.52 7.85
CA LYS A 173 15.80 4.51 8.75
C LYS A 173 15.70 3.10 8.19
N GLN A 174 14.56 2.75 7.61
CA GLN A 174 14.38 1.46 6.97
C GLN A 174 15.30 1.30 5.75
N GLN A 175 15.41 2.34 4.92
CA GLN A 175 16.31 2.32 3.76
C GLN A 175 17.78 2.23 4.18
N GLU A 176 18.19 2.96 5.21
CA GLU A 176 19.54 2.89 5.78
C GLU A 176 19.85 1.48 6.32
N ARG A 177 18.89 0.84 7.00
CA ARG A 177 19.02 -0.54 7.47
C ARG A 177 19.22 -1.52 6.33
N LEU A 178 18.40 -1.42 5.27
CA LEU A 178 18.53 -2.25 4.07
C LEU A 178 19.88 -2.05 3.38
N ASN A 179 20.33 -0.81 3.27
CA ASN A 179 21.64 -0.51 2.70
C ASN A 179 22.79 -1.07 3.54
N ALA A 180 22.69 -0.96 4.87
CA ALA A 180 23.70 -1.54 5.78
C ALA A 180 23.72 -3.08 5.72
N GLU A 181 22.57 -3.73 5.63
CA GLU A 181 22.49 -5.19 5.43
C GLU A 181 23.12 -5.62 4.10
N GLU A 182 22.83 -4.87 3.02
CA GLU A 182 23.42 -5.12 1.70
C GLU A 182 24.94 -4.96 1.71
N GLU A 183 25.46 -3.93 2.38
CA GLU A 183 26.90 -3.71 2.52
C GLU A 183 27.57 -4.78 3.37
N ALA A 184 26.90 -5.26 4.41
CA ALA A 184 27.39 -6.38 5.23
C ALA A 184 27.43 -7.69 4.43
N GLU A 185 26.43 -7.98 3.59
CA GLU A 185 26.44 -9.14 2.69
C GLU A 185 27.57 -9.04 1.65
N ARG A 186 27.73 -7.84 1.07
CA ARG A 186 28.81 -7.54 0.12
C ARG A 186 30.20 -7.79 0.72
N SER A 187 30.39 -7.33 1.97
CA SER A 187 31.64 -7.54 2.71
C SER A 187 31.93 -9.01 3.00
N LYS A 188 30.90 -9.81 3.29
CA LYS A 188 31.03 -11.27 3.50
C LYS A 188 31.52 -11.98 2.23
N ILE A 189 31.01 -11.60 1.08
CA ILE A 189 31.44 -12.17 -0.22
C ILE A 189 32.90 -11.81 -0.51
N GLN A 190 33.29 -10.58 -0.21
CA GLN A 190 34.69 -10.12 -0.37
C GLN A 190 35.67 -10.91 0.52
N ALA A 191 35.24 -11.26 1.75
CA ALA A 191 36.05 -12.02 2.68
C ALA A 191 36.14 -13.54 2.38
N THR A 192 35.35 -14.03 1.40
CA THR A 192 35.36 -15.46 1.07
C THR A 192 36.66 -15.86 0.35
N GLU A 193 37.40 -16.79 0.92
CA GLU A 193 38.60 -17.36 0.30
C GLU A 193 38.27 -18.02 -1.06
N GLY A 194 39.02 -17.67 -2.10
CA GLY A 194 38.77 -18.13 -3.49
C GLY A 194 37.89 -17.21 -4.33
N GLY A 195 37.28 -16.20 -3.70
CA GLY A 195 36.52 -15.15 -4.40
C GLY A 195 35.39 -15.69 -5.28
N TRP A 196 35.15 -15.05 -6.43
CA TRP A 196 34.07 -15.42 -7.34
C TRP A 196 34.18 -16.86 -7.91
N ARG A 197 35.40 -17.44 -8.00
CA ARG A 197 35.60 -18.81 -8.48
C ARG A 197 35.01 -19.84 -7.54
N ALA A 198 35.19 -19.69 -6.23
CA ALA A 198 34.57 -20.54 -5.23
C ALA A 198 33.03 -20.52 -5.30
N ILE A 199 32.45 -19.38 -5.58
CA ILE A 199 30.99 -19.24 -5.78
C ILE A 199 30.54 -20.03 -7.00
N VAL A 200 31.26 -19.93 -8.12
CA VAL A 200 30.94 -20.68 -9.36
C VAL A 200 31.11 -22.18 -9.14
N ASP A 201 32.19 -22.62 -8.49
CA ASP A 201 32.42 -24.03 -8.22
C ASP A 201 31.32 -24.61 -7.32
N SER A 202 30.94 -23.89 -6.27
CA SER A 202 29.80 -24.25 -5.42
C SER A 202 28.50 -24.35 -6.21
N PHE A 203 28.26 -23.43 -7.14
CA PHE A 203 27.07 -23.45 -7.99
C PHE A 203 27.09 -24.63 -8.97
N VAL A 204 28.24 -24.93 -9.58
CA VAL A 204 28.42 -26.09 -10.47
C VAL A 204 28.18 -27.41 -9.75
N GLN A 205 28.60 -27.52 -8.48
CA GLN A 205 28.33 -28.70 -7.64
C GLN A 205 26.84 -28.97 -7.41
N LYS A 206 25.97 -27.92 -7.45
CA LYS A 206 24.51 -28.09 -7.38
C LYS A 206 23.92 -28.79 -8.60
N ASN A 207 24.71 -28.97 -9.68
CA ASN A 207 24.34 -29.68 -10.90
C ASN A 207 22.95 -29.37 -11.44
N VAL A 208 22.69 -28.08 -11.72
CA VAL A 208 21.40 -27.62 -12.21
C VAL A 208 21.12 -28.22 -13.60
N PRO A 209 20.03 -28.97 -13.79
CA PRO A 209 19.77 -29.67 -15.04
C PRO A 209 19.52 -28.69 -16.21
N GLY A 210 20.21 -28.94 -17.33
CA GLY A 210 20.06 -28.12 -18.54
C GLY A 210 20.94 -26.86 -18.62
N MET A 211 21.78 -26.61 -17.60
CA MET A 211 22.74 -25.52 -17.56
C MET A 211 24.18 -26.05 -17.64
N ARG A 212 25.02 -25.40 -18.44
CA ARG A 212 26.46 -25.67 -18.50
C ARG A 212 27.21 -24.39 -18.19
N VAL A 213 28.12 -24.45 -17.23
CA VAL A 213 28.95 -23.31 -16.82
C VAL A 213 30.39 -23.62 -17.12
N GLN A 214 31.08 -22.68 -17.77
CA GLN A 214 32.49 -22.80 -18.12
C GLN A 214 33.22 -21.52 -17.72
N MET A 215 34.21 -21.63 -16.85
CA MET A 215 35.02 -20.50 -16.41
C MET A 215 36.18 -20.23 -17.41
N SER A 216 36.49 -18.97 -17.65
CA SER A 216 37.69 -18.55 -18.35
C SER A 216 38.92 -18.73 -17.44
N LYS A 217 40.03 -19.14 -18.04
CA LYS A 217 41.29 -19.28 -17.30
C LYS A 217 42.04 -17.95 -17.12
N THR A 218 41.82 -17.00 -18.01
CA THR A 218 42.59 -15.75 -18.10
C THR A 218 41.83 -14.52 -17.66
N GLU A 219 40.53 -14.50 -17.80
CA GLU A 219 39.69 -13.34 -17.52
C GLU A 219 38.66 -13.68 -16.41
N ALA A 220 38.23 -12.65 -15.69
CA ALA A 220 37.09 -12.77 -14.80
C ALA A 220 35.79 -12.86 -15.61
N SER A 221 35.65 -13.94 -16.36
CA SER A 221 34.48 -14.17 -17.20
C SER A 221 34.01 -15.63 -17.13
N ILE A 222 32.73 -15.82 -17.22
CA ILE A 222 32.02 -17.09 -17.09
C ILE A 222 31.11 -17.23 -18.32
N LEU A 223 31.18 -18.38 -18.97
CA LEU A 223 30.29 -18.74 -20.05
C LEU A 223 29.18 -19.63 -19.50
N VAL A 224 27.95 -19.20 -19.68
CA VAL A 224 26.76 -19.94 -19.20
C VAL A 224 25.93 -20.31 -20.43
N ALA A 225 25.71 -21.61 -20.64
CA ALA A 225 24.88 -22.14 -21.71
C ALA A 225 23.62 -22.80 -21.14
N LEU A 226 22.45 -22.36 -21.55
CA LEU A 226 21.14 -22.94 -21.27
C LEU A 226 20.75 -23.83 -22.43
N VAL A 227 21.03 -25.13 -22.33
CA VAL A 227 20.91 -26.08 -23.44
C VAL A 227 19.47 -26.17 -23.97
N LYS A 228 18.48 -26.30 -23.10
CA LYS A 228 17.06 -26.41 -23.49
C LYS A 228 16.51 -25.10 -24.10
N ALA A 229 16.93 -23.97 -23.56
CA ALA A 229 16.53 -22.66 -24.07
C ALA A 229 17.23 -22.29 -25.36
N GLY A 230 18.44 -22.84 -25.60
CA GLY A 230 19.31 -22.49 -26.74
C GLY A 230 19.95 -21.10 -26.58
N LEU A 231 20.18 -20.66 -25.35
CA LEU A 231 20.76 -19.35 -25.01
C LEU A 231 22.16 -19.53 -24.44
N VAL A 232 23.08 -18.65 -24.85
CA VAL A 232 24.45 -18.64 -24.34
C VAL A 232 24.86 -17.24 -23.95
N PHE A 233 25.25 -17.09 -22.70
CA PHE A 233 25.62 -15.80 -22.12
C PHE A 233 27.08 -15.77 -21.70
N LYS A 234 27.77 -14.64 -21.92
CA LYS A 234 29.05 -14.33 -21.27
C LYS A 234 28.77 -13.42 -20.08
N VAL A 235 29.03 -13.91 -18.89
CA VAL A 235 29.02 -13.13 -17.65
C VAL A 235 30.43 -12.63 -17.42
N HIS A 236 30.61 -11.32 -17.23
CA HIS A 236 31.92 -10.69 -17.07
C HIS A 236 31.83 -9.55 -16.05
N THR A 237 32.96 -9.21 -15.45
CA THR A 237 33.10 -8.06 -14.59
C THR A 237 33.24 -6.78 -15.42
N VAL A 238 32.67 -5.68 -14.90
CA VAL A 238 32.85 -4.34 -15.49
C VAL A 238 34.04 -3.69 -14.81
N GLU A 239 35.10 -3.43 -15.60
CA GLU A 239 36.26 -2.69 -15.13
C GLU A 239 35.88 -1.23 -14.88
N GLY A 240 36.27 -0.67 -13.73
CA GLY A 240 36.06 0.75 -13.40
C GLY A 240 34.86 1.10 -12.53
N LEU A 241 33.99 0.17 -12.20
CA LEU A 241 32.90 0.35 -11.23
C LEU A 241 33.14 -0.40 -9.92
N GLU A 242 34.40 -0.47 -9.48
CA GLU A 242 34.74 -1.03 -8.17
C GLU A 242 34.33 -0.08 -7.03
N SER A 243 33.06 0.19 -6.91
CA SER A 243 32.53 0.77 -5.71
C SER A 243 32.53 -0.30 -4.62
N HIS A 244 33.42 -0.14 -3.65
CA HIS A 244 33.56 -1.00 -2.45
C HIS A 244 34.22 -2.38 -2.64
N GLY A 245 35.12 -2.56 -3.65
CA GLY A 245 36.02 -3.75 -3.73
C GLY A 245 35.40 -5.06 -4.24
N VAL A 246 34.11 -5.13 -4.48
CA VAL A 246 33.43 -6.27 -5.13
C VAL A 246 33.00 -5.87 -6.54
N PRO A 247 33.45 -6.61 -7.59
CA PRO A 247 33.13 -6.22 -8.96
C PRO A 247 31.65 -6.45 -9.27
N ASP A 248 31.08 -5.56 -10.08
CA ASP A 248 29.76 -5.74 -10.66
C ASP A 248 29.80 -6.71 -11.83
N TRP A 249 28.83 -7.60 -11.89
CA TRP A 249 28.70 -8.61 -12.92
C TRP A 249 27.67 -8.20 -13.97
N ARG A 250 28.06 -8.21 -15.24
CA ARG A 250 27.15 -7.96 -16.36
C ARG A 250 27.13 -9.13 -17.33
N ILE A 251 26.06 -9.18 -18.09
CA ILE A 251 25.81 -10.22 -19.07
C ILE A 251 25.88 -9.63 -20.46
N ALA A 252 26.61 -10.29 -21.31
CA ALA A 252 26.67 -10.02 -22.75
C ALA A 252 26.27 -11.28 -23.54
N SER A 253 25.73 -11.08 -24.73
CA SER A 253 25.50 -12.18 -25.66
C SER A 253 26.84 -12.70 -26.19
N LYS A 254 26.95 -14.02 -26.34
CA LYS A 254 28.05 -14.64 -27.10
C LYS A 254 27.69 -14.81 -28.56
N ALA A 255 26.96 -13.87 -29.16
CA ALA A 255 26.74 -13.91 -30.60
C ALA A 255 28.08 -13.90 -31.35
N ALA A 256 28.27 -14.80 -32.29
CA ALA A 256 29.43 -14.77 -33.17
C ALA A 256 29.42 -13.45 -33.95
N ALA A 257 30.61 -12.94 -34.32
CA ALA A 257 30.72 -11.71 -35.08
C ALA A 257 29.85 -11.78 -36.34
N GLY A 258 28.83 -10.89 -36.41
CA GLY A 258 27.89 -10.84 -37.55
C GLY A 258 26.50 -11.47 -37.27
N GLN A 259 26.29 -12.15 -36.16
CA GLN A 259 24.94 -12.62 -35.75
C GLN A 259 24.21 -11.56 -34.96
N THR A 260 22.97 -11.27 -35.34
CA THR A 260 22.10 -10.38 -34.58
C THR A 260 21.54 -11.10 -33.36
N VAL A 261 21.55 -10.41 -32.22
CA VAL A 261 20.94 -10.90 -30.98
C VAL A 261 19.46 -11.12 -31.21
N THR A 262 18.94 -12.28 -30.84
CA THR A 262 17.50 -12.55 -30.95
C THR A 262 16.71 -11.67 -29.98
N LYS A 263 15.43 -11.37 -30.32
CA LYS A 263 14.54 -10.59 -29.42
C LYS A 263 14.44 -11.20 -28.02
N LEU A 264 14.33 -12.53 -27.94
CA LEU A 264 14.28 -13.25 -26.69
C LEU A 264 15.58 -13.06 -25.88
N GLU A 265 16.71 -13.26 -26.50
CA GLU A 265 18.03 -13.10 -25.86
C GLU A 265 18.23 -11.67 -25.35
N GLY A 266 17.86 -10.66 -26.16
CA GLY A 266 17.90 -9.26 -25.75
C GLY A 266 17.02 -8.95 -24.56
N ALA A 267 15.78 -9.44 -24.52
CA ALA A 267 14.85 -9.25 -23.43
C ALA A 267 15.33 -9.93 -22.13
N VAL A 268 15.87 -11.15 -22.23
CA VAL A 268 16.45 -11.86 -21.10
C VAL A 268 17.68 -11.13 -20.55
N MET A 269 18.60 -10.69 -21.44
CA MET A 269 19.78 -9.91 -21.02
C MET A 269 19.39 -8.59 -20.34
N GLN A 270 18.39 -7.90 -20.86
CA GLN A 270 17.90 -6.68 -20.24
C GLN A 270 17.38 -6.96 -18.83
N CYS A 271 16.57 -8.00 -18.64
CA CYS A 271 16.08 -8.39 -17.33
C CYS A 271 17.20 -8.77 -16.36
N LEU A 272 18.19 -9.55 -16.83
CA LEU A 272 19.33 -9.97 -16.01
C LEU A 272 20.24 -8.79 -15.62
N ASN A 273 20.43 -7.81 -16.52
CA ASN A 273 21.26 -6.63 -16.25
C ASN A 273 20.53 -5.55 -15.43
N SER A 274 19.18 -5.55 -15.40
CA SER A 274 18.38 -4.61 -14.57
C SER A 274 18.18 -5.07 -13.12
N ARG A 275 18.76 -6.20 -12.71
CA ARG A 275 18.65 -6.70 -11.34
C ARG A 275 19.25 -5.70 -10.33
N PRO A 276 18.68 -5.57 -9.11
CA PRO A 276 19.13 -4.59 -8.13
C PRO A 276 20.54 -4.86 -7.59
N ARG A 277 20.90 -6.15 -7.36
CA ARG A 277 22.20 -6.57 -6.80
C ARG A 277 23.14 -7.02 -7.89
N GLN A 278 23.80 -6.06 -8.59
CA GLN A 278 24.69 -6.38 -9.72
C GLN A 278 25.98 -7.09 -9.27
N TRP A 279 26.40 -6.91 -8.03
CA TRP A 279 27.57 -7.52 -7.43
C TRP A 279 27.36 -9.00 -7.01
N ASP A 280 26.11 -9.43 -6.81
CA ASP A 280 25.80 -10.79 -6.36
C ASP A 280 25.84 -11.80 -7.52
N LEU A 281 26.96 -12.50 -7.62
CA LEU A 281 27.16 -13.52 -8.65
C LEU A 281 26.30 -14.76 -8.44
N LEU A 282 26.11 -15.18 -7.17
CA LEU A 282 25.30 -16.36 -6.86
C LEU A 282 23.83 -16.14 -7.26
N HIS A 283 23.29 -15.01 -6.85
CA HIS A 283 21.93 -14.60 -7.25
C HIS A 283 21.78 -14.49 -8.78
N LEU A 284 22.80 -13.98 -9.46
CA LEU A 284 22.82 -13.91 -10.92
C LEU A 284 22.78 -15.30 -11.56
N LEU A 285 23.62 -16.24 -11.12
CA LEU A 285 23.65 -17.60 -11.67
C LEU A 285 22.33 -18.34 -11.39
N ASP A 286 21.75 -18.13 -10.21
CA ASP A 286 20.45 -18.69 -9.84
C ASP A 286 19.33 -18.10 -10.71
N MET A 287 19.33 -16.78 -10.93
CA MET A 287 18.40 -16.13 -11.85
C MET A 287 18.56 -16.62 -13.29
N ILE A 288 19.79 -16.80 -13.80
CA ILE A 288 20.04 -17.39 -15.13
C ILE A 288 19.47 -18.80 -15.23
N SER A 289 19.64 -19.61 -14.17
CA SER A 289 19.15 -20.99 -14.15
C SER A 289 17.63 -21.07 -14.34
N SER A 290 16.89 -20.09 -13.84
CA SER A 290 15.43 -19.99 -13.98
C SER A 290 14.93 -19.82 -15.43
N TYR A 291 15.82 -19.48 -16.36
CA TYR A 291 15.51 -19.39 -17.78
C TYR A 291 15.74 -20.71 -18.56
N SER A 292 16.22 -21.77 -17.89
CA SER A 292 16.45 -23.08 -18.55
C SER A 292 15.20 -23.60 -19.25
N ASP A 293 14.05 -23.38 -18.68
CA ASP A 293 12.74 -23.87 -19.15
C ASP A 293 11.83 -22.72 -19.67
N ILE A 294 12.41 -21.58 -20.10
CA ILE A 294 11.65 -20.39 -20.54
C ILE A 294 10.61 -20.69 -21.65
N LYS A 295 10.87 -21.68 -22.50
CA LYS A 295 9.96 -22.11 -23.57
C LYS A 295 8.80 -22.95 -23.10
N GLN A 296 8.80 -23.38 -21.82
CA GLN A 296 7.78 -24.26 -21.24
C GLN A 296 7.07 -23.63 -20.04
N THR A 297 7.61 -22.53 -19.52
CA THR A 297 7.08 -21.87 -18.31
C THR A 297 6.07 -20.80 -18.70
N PRO A 298 4.78 -20.95 -18.33
CA PRO A 298 3.76 -19.92 -18.59
C PRO A 298 3.91 -18.74 -17.63
N CYS A 299 3.34 -17.59 -18.01
CA CYS A 299 3.26 -16.42 -17.17
C CYS A 299 2.33 -16.68 -15.96
N LEU A 300 2.75 -16.34 -14.75
CA LEU A 300 1.97 -16.58 -13.54
C LEU A 300 0.67 -15.74 -13.51
N LYS A 301 0.68 -14.51 -14.06
CA LYS A 301 -0.49 -13.61 -14.02
C LYS A 301 -1.57 -14.00 -15.03
N CYS A 302 -1.19 -14.31 -16.29
CA CYS A 302 -2.16 -14.58 -17.35
C CYS A 302 -2.23 -16.05 -17.77
N SER A 303 -1.38 -16.94 -17.21
CA SER A 303 -1.29 -18.38 -17.49
C SER A 303 -1.03 -18.74 -18.97
N LYS A 304 -0.63 -17.77 -19.80
CA LYS A 304 -0.31 -17.97 -21.22
C LYS A 304 1.20 -18.09 -21.41
N MET A 305 1.61 -18.79 -22.48
CA MET A 305 3.01 -18.90 -22.87
C MET A 305 3.52 -17.64 -23.55
N THR A 306 2.66 -16.95 -24.29
CA THR A 306 3.02 -15.71 -25.01
C THR A 306 1.99 -14.62 -24.72
N ASP A 307 2.44 -13.36 -24.73
CA ASP A 307 1.58 -12.18 -24.65
C ASP A 307 1.00 -11.81 -26.03
N SER A 308 0.30 -10.67 -26.10
CA SER A 308 -0.26 -10.13 -27.34
C SER A 308 0.79 -9.77 -28.40
N ALA A 309 2.05 -9.55 -27.99
CA ALA A 309 3.19 -9.28 -28.88
C ALA A 309 4.01 -10.55 -29.21
N ALA A 310 3.44 -11.75 -28.95
CA ALA A 310 4.08 -13.05 -29.11
C ALA A 310 5.42 -13.18 -28.36
N GLN A 311 5.57 -12.46 -27.21
CA GLN A 311 6.75 -12.54 -26.37
C GLN A 311 6.54 -13.56 -25.25
N LEU A 312 7.62 -14.32 -24.97
CA LEU A 312 7.66 -15.23 -23.82
C LEU A 312 7.77 -14.46 -22.49
N PRO A 313 7.42 -15.06 -21.33
CA PRO A 313 7.56 -14.44 -20.03
C PRO A 313 9.04 -14.32 -19.65
N THR A 314 9.64 -13.17 -19.96
CA THR A 314 11.07 -12.89 -19.76
C THR A 314 11.38 -12.27 -18.41
N LEU A 315 10.40 -11.68 -17.73
CA LEU A 315 10.62 -11.08 -16.41
C LEU A 315 10.60 -12.17 -15.34
N ARG A 316 11.59 -12.16 -14.44
CA ARG A 316 11.69 -13.06 -13.30
C ARG A 316 11.61 -12.29 -11.99
N LYS A 317 10.71 -12.72 -11.09
CA LYS A 317 10.64 -12.19 -9.72
C LYS A 317 10.96 -13.30 -8.72
N PRO A 318 11.86 -13.04 -7.75
CA PRO A 318 12.15 -14.01 -6.71
C PRO A 318 10.98 -14.06 -5.70
N ARG A 319 10.58 -15.26 -5.30
CA ARG A 319 9.65 -15.51 -4.20
C ARG A 319 10.29 -16.47 -3.21
N SER A 320 10.39 -16.04 -1.97
CA SER A 320 10.84 -16.90 -0.89
C SER A 320 9.70 -17.82 -0.46
N VAL A 321 9.92 -19.12 -0.58
CA VAL A 321 8.98 -20.14 -0.13
C VAL A 321 9.61 -20.83 1.08
N PRO A 322 8.92 -20.88 2.24
CA PRO A 322 9.41 -21.61 3.40
C PRO A 322 9.47 -23.10 3.06
N SER A 323 10.65 -23.69 3.19
CA SER A 323 10.85 -25.13 3.06
C SER A 323 10.56 -25.81 4.40
N ASN A 324 10.10 -27.07 4.36
CA ASN A 324 9.79 -27.86 5.54
C ASN A 324 10.99 -28.11 6.47
N GLU A 325 12.21 -27.77 6.04
CA GLU A 325 13.47 -27.91 6.79
C GLU A 325 13.95 -26.59 7.42
N GLY A 326 13.12 -25.54 7.47
CA GLY A 326 13.49 -24.26 8.07
C GLY A 326 14.40 -23.38 7.19
N GLN A 327 14.74 -23.82 5.98
CA GLN A 327 15.48 -23.03 4.99
C GLN A 327 14.49 -22.43 3.99
N SER A 328 14.61 -21.13 3.72
CA SER A 328 13.85 -20.49 2.66
C SER A 328 14.47 -20.81 1.30
N THR A 329 13.69 -21.39 0.40
CA THR A 329 14.12 -21.61 -0.99
C THR A 329 13.56 -20.48 -1.88
N THR A 330 14.42 -19.92 -2.73
CA THR A 330 14.01 -18.92 -3.71
C THR A 330 13.40 -19.61 -4.93
N VAL A 331 12.16 -19.36 -5.21
CA VAL A 331 11.47 -19.81 -6.44
C VAL A 331 11.30 -18.62 -7.37
N TRP A 332 11.65 -18.80 -8.65
CA TRP A 332 11.55 -17.73 -9.64
C TRP A 332 10.21 -17.78 -10.38
N GLU A 333 9.43 -16.75 -10.21
CA GLU A 333 8.14 -16.59 -10.89
C GLU A 333 8.32 -15.89 -12.23
N ALA A 334 7.66 -16.41 -13.27
CA ALA A 334 7.77 -15.92 -14.64
C ALA A 334 6.61 -14.99 -15.01
N TYR A 335 6.92 -13.84 -15.59
CA TYR A 335 5.93 -12.84 -16.02
C TYR A 335 6.25 -12.28 -17.39
N HIS A 336 5.21 -11.92 -18.15
CA HIS A 336 5.39 -11.06 -19.31
C HIS A 336 5.66 -9.62 -18.85
N PRO A 337 6.53 -8.86 -19.55
CA PRO A 337 6.71 -7.44 -19.23
C PRO A 337 5.41 -6.66 -19.25
N SER A 338 4.52 -6.92 -20.20
CA SER A 338 3.19 -6.32 -20.34
C SER A 338 2.26 -6.64 -19.15
N CYS A 339 2.40 -7.80 -18.52
CA CYS A 339 1.58 -8.19 -17.37
C CYS A 339 1.98 -7.51 -16.06
N VAL A 340 3.17 -6.94 -15.95
CA VAL A 340 3.69 -6.31 -14.73
C VAL A 340 3.59 -4.79 -14.78
N ALA A 341 3.49 -4.21 -16.01
CA ALA A 341 3.34 -2.77 -16.21
C ALA A 341 1.94 -2.24 -15.83
N GLU A 342 0.97 -3.13 -15.57
CA GLU A 342 -0.37 -2.84 -15.02
C GLU A 342 -0.41 -3.19 -13.52
#